data_04745e1e821d76bfeb6e03e26a3b7b5f
#
_entry.id   04745e1e821d76bfeb6e03e26a3b7b5f
#
_cell.length_a   1.000
_cell.length_b   1.000
_cell.length_c   1.000
_cell.angle_alpha   90.00
_cell.angle_beta   90.00
_cell.angle_gamma   90.00
#
_symmetry.space_group_name_H-M   'P 1'
#
loop_
_entity.id
_entity.type
_entity.pdbx_description
1 polymer ?
#
loop_
_entity_poly.entity_id
_entity_poly.type
_entity_poly.pdbx_seq_one_letter_code
_entity_poly.pdbx_strand_id
1 'polypeptide(L)'
;MALIANVMATSDFAAIVDLGKFIIFSYVAIIAMFLVHLLILAGNRVNPVTYLKKAFPVLSVAFVSRTSAGALPMNIETQSKALGVDEATANFAASFGMSIGQNGCAGIYPAMMATLIAPTVGINVFDPTWVIMLIAIIVISSFGVAGVGGGATFASLIVLGTMGLPIEIVGLMASVEPLIDMGRTALNVSDSMVAGVTSANVNKTLDREMFANPEARISGSAAEG
;
A
#
# COMPACT_ATOMS: atom_id res chain seq x y z
N MET A 1 6.89 21.00 -3.63
CA MET A 1 7.33 21.70 -4.84
C MET A 1 8.76 22.24 -4.71
N ALA A 2 9.12 23.04 -3.67
CA ALA A 2 10.47 23.58 -3.51
C ALA A 2 11.57 22.49 -3.43
N LEU A 3 11.33 21.36 -2.76
CA LEU A 3 12.28 20.26 -2.65
C LEU A 3 12.57 19.58 -3.99
N ILE A 4 11.52 19.34 -4.79
CA ILE A 4 11.65 18.75 -6.13
C ILE A 4 12.41 19.71 -7.06
N ALA A 5 12.07 21.01 -7.02
CA ALA A 5 12.77 22.01 -7.82
C ALA A 5 14.25 22.12 -7.43
N ASN A 6 14.58 22.04 -6.14
CA ASN A 6 15.96 22.07 -5.66
C ASN A 6 16.75 20.82 -6.10
N VAL A 7 16.14 19.63 -5.99
CA VAL A 7 16.77 18.38 -6.46
C VAL A 7 17.01 18.44 -7.96
N MET A 8 16.04 18.90 -8.76
CA MET A 8 16.22 19.05 -10.22
C MET A 8 17.29 20.07 -10.60
N ALA A 9 17.44 21.14 -9.81
CA ALA A 9 18.44 22.20 -10.08
C ALA A 9 19.86 21.80 -9.65
N THR A 10 20.01 20.89 -8.69
CA THR A 10 21.30 20.51 -8.09
C THR A 10 21.75 19.09 -8.43
N SER A 11 20.85 18.25 -9.00
CA SER A 11 21.19 16.86 -9.36
C SER A 11 21.74 16.77 -10.75
N ASP A 12 22.70 15.88 -10.93
CA ASP A 12 23.18 15.46 -12.24
C ASP A 12 22.03 14.72 -13.00
N PHE A 13 22.03 14.79 -14.33
CA PHE A 13 21.02 14.14 -15.18
C PHE A 13 20.88 12.64 -14.87
N ALA A 14 21.97 11.96 -14.54
CA ALA A 14 21.96 10.56 -14.14
C ALA A 14 21.12 10.32 -12.88
N ALA A 15 21.22 11.19 -11.86
CA ALA A 15 20.42 11.07 -10.65
C ALA A 15 18.92 11.23 -10.91
N ILE A 16 18.53 12.14 -11.82
CA ILE A 16 17.13 12.32 -12.22
C ILE A 16 16.58 11.06 -12.90
N VAL A 17 17.37 10.44 -13.79
CA VAL A 17 17.01 9.19 -14.46
C VAL A 17 16.83 8.05 -13.44
N ASP A 18 17.70 7.95 -12.45
CA ASP A 18 17.62 6.90 -11.43
C ASP A 18 16.42 7.10 -10.47
N LEU A 19 16.08 8.34 -10.13
CA LEU A 19 14.82 8.64 -9.44
C LEU A 19 13.59 8.23 -10.27
N GLY A 20 13.62 8.48 -11.59
CA GLY A 20 12.56 8.05 -12.51
C GLY A 20 12.42 6.53 -12.57
N LYS A 21 13.53 5.79 -12.64
CA LYS A 21 13.53 4.33 -12.57
C LYS A 21 12.92 3.83 -11.25
N PHE A 22 13.28 4.45 -10.13
CA PHE A 22 12.75 4.08 -8.82
C PHE A 22 11.22 4.24 -8.76
N ILE A 23 10.67 5.33 -9.32
CA ILE A 23 9.22 5.52 -9.43
C ILE A 23 8.59 4.40 -10.26
N ILE A 24 9.15 4.09 -11.45
CA ILE A 24 8.62 3.05 -12.33
C ILE A 24 8.63 1.69 -11.64
N PHE A 25 9.75 1.29 -11.03
CA PHE A 25 9.83 0.01 -10.32
C PHE A 25 8.90 -0.05 -9.11
N SER A 26 8.68 1.09 -8.42
CA SER A 26 7.70 1.17 -7.34
C SER A 26 6.28 0.88 -7.84
N TYR A 27 5.87 1.45 -8.96
CA TYR A 27 4.57 1.17 -9.55
C TYR A 27 4.46 -0.26 -10.09
N VAL A 28 5.53 -0.83 -10.63
CA VAL A 28 5.56 -2.25 -11.02
C VAL A 28 5.32 -3.14 -9.80
N ALA A 29 5.98 -2.88 -8.68
CA ALA A 29 5.78 -3.63 -7.43
C ALA A 29 4.37 -3.46 -6.86
N ILE A 30 3.82 -2.24 -6.89
CA ILE A 30 2.44 -1.94 -6.47
C ILE A 30 1.44 -2.71 -7.33
N ILE A 31 1.58 -2.69 -8.65
CA ILE A 31 0.69 -3.42 -9.57
C ILE A 31 0.81 -4.93 -9.34
N ALA A 32 2.02 -5.45 -9.17
CA ALA A 32 2.23 -6.86 -8.86
C ALA A 32 1.51 -7.26 -7.56
N MET A 33 1.55 -6.41 -6.53
CA MET A 33 0.85 -6.68 -5.28
C MET A 33 -0.68 -6.55 -5.41
N PHE A 34 -1.19 -5.61 -6.23
CA PHE A 34 -2.61 -5.60 -6.59
C PHE A 34 -3.04 -6.91 -7.27
N LEU A 35 -2.21 -7.48 -8.15
CA LEU A 35 -2.47 -8.79 -8.75
C LEU A 35 -2.54 -9.89 -7.69
N VAL A 36 -1.66 -9.85 -6.68
CA VAL A 36 -1.72 -10.79 -5.53
C VAL A 36 -3.05 -10.64 -4.79
N HIS A 37 -3.53 -9.42 -4.53
CA HIS A 37 -4.85 -9.18 -3.93
C HIS A 37 -5.98 -9.84 -4.73
N LEU A 38 -5.96 -9.69 -6.07
CA LEU A 38 -6.97 -10.30 -6.94
C LEU A 38 -6.87 -11.83 -6.94
N LEU A 39 -5.67 -12.38 -6.87
CA LEU A 39 -5.46 -13.83 -6.76
C LEU A 39 -5.95 -14.38 -5.42
N ILE A 40 -5.75 -13.65 -4.31
CA ILE A 40 -6.30 -14.02 -3.00
C ILE A 40 -7.84 -14.08 -3.06
N LEU A 41 -8.47 -13.07 -3.65
CA LEU A 41 -9.93 -13.05 -3.80
C LEU A 41 -10.41 -14.20 -4.69
N ALA A 42 -9.76 -14.43 -5.83
CA ALA A 42 -10.11 -15.54 -6.73
C ALA A 42 -9.95 -16.90 -6.03
N GLY A 43 -8.88 -17.12 -5.29
CA GLY A 43 -8.65 -18.31 -4.47
C GLY A 43 -9.74 -18.53 -3.42
N ASN A 44 -10.32 -17.46 -2.89
CA ASN A 44 -11.45 -17.48 -1.97
C ASN A 44 -12.83 -17.52 -2.67
N ARG A 45 -12.87 -17.76 -3.99
CA ARG A 45 -14.11 -17.80 -4.81
C ARG A 45 -14.92 -16.49 -4.74
N VAL A 46 -14.23 -15.37 -4.60
CA VAL A 46 -14.78 -14.02 -4.69
C VAL A 46 -14.37 -13.42 -6.03
N ASN A 47 -15.30 -12.83 -6.77
CA ASN A 47 -15.04 -12.30 -8.10
C ASN A 47 -14.16 -11.04 -8.04
N PRO A 48 -12.90 -11.09 -8.54
CA PRO A 48 -11.98 -9.95 -8.47
C PRO A 48 -12.46 -8.73 -9.28
N VAL A 49 -13.17 -8.95 -10.39
CA VAL A 49 -13.67 -7.85 -11.25
C VAL A 49 -14.78 -7.08 -10.53
N THR A 50 -15.70 -7.80 -9.88
CA THR A 50 -16.76 -7.18 -9.06
C THR A 50 -16.14 -6.38 -7.90
N TYR A 51 -15.14 -6.96 -7.23
CA TYR A 51 -14.39 -6.27 -6.19
C TYR A 51 -13.79 -4.96 -6.71
N LEU A 52 -13.01 -4.98 -7.79
CA LEU A 52 -12.36 -3.79 -8.33
C LEU A 52 -13.36 -2.69 -8.69
N LYS A 53 -14.48 -3.06 -9.34
CA LYS A 53 -15.51 -2.07 -9.72
C LYS A 53 -16.10 -1.36 -8.49
N LYS A 54 -16.32 -2.09 -7.40
CA LYS A 54 -16.90 -1.54 -6.16
C LYS A 54 -15.86 -0.82 -5.29
N ALA A 55 -14.62 -1.28 -5.28
CA ALA A 55 -13.53 -0.67 -4.55
C ALA A 55 -12.98 0.59 -5.22
N PHE A 56 -13.13 0.74 -6.55
CA PHE A 56 -12.52 1.82 -7.33
C PHE A 56 -12.76 3.22 -6.76
N PRO A 57 -13.98 3.62 -6.32
CA PRO A 57 -14.21 4.94 -5.76
C PRO A 57 -13.34 5.23 -4.53
N VAL A 58 -13.30 4.31 -3.57
CA VAL A 58 -12.48 4.51 -2.35
C VAL A 58 -10.99 4.42 -2.65
N LEU A 59 -10.57 3.57 -3.58
CA LEU A 59 -9.17 3.49 -4.00
C LEU A 59 -8.72 4.78 -4.69
N SER A 60 -9.60 5.43 -5.46
CA SER A 60 -9.34 6.74 -6.08
C SER A 60 -9.18 7.83 -5.03
N VAL A 61 -10.05 7.85 -4.00
CA VAL A 61 -9.92 8.79 -2.87
C VAL A 61 -8.61 8.55 -2.12
N ALA A 62 -8.27 7.31 -1.84
CA ALA A 62 -7.02 6.94 -1.17
C ALA A 62 -5.79 7.37 -1.99
N PHE A 63 -5.82 7.16 -3.31
CA PHE A 63 -4.77 7.56 -4.24
C PHE A 63 -4.54 9.08 -4.22
N VAL A 64 -5.59 9.88 -4.28
CA VAL A 64 -5.46 11.34 -4.32
C VAL A 64 -5.11 11.92 -2.94
N SER A 65 -5.74 11.42 -1.87
CA SER A 65 -5.55 11.93 -0.50
C SER A 65 -4.21 11.51 0.13
N ARG A 66 -3.63 10.38 -0.32
CA ARG A 66 -2.39 9.80 0.23
C ARG A 66 -2.45 9.56 1.74
N THR A 67 -3.61 9.22 2.24
CA THR A 67 -3.80 8.88 3.66
C THR A 67 -4.86 7.80 3.82
N SER A 68 -4.45 6.64 4.32
CA SER A 68 -5.37 5.54 4.63
C SER A 68 -6.35 5.93 5.74
N ALA A 69 -5.91 6.77 6.69
CA ALA A 69 -6.78 7.31 7.74
C ALA A 69 -7.88 8.21 7.16
N GLY A 70 -7.57 9.05 6.17
CA GLY A 70 -8.56 9.89 5.48
C GLY A 70 -9.58 9.08 4.68
N ALA A 71 -9.18 7.93 4.14
CA ALA A 71 -10.06 7.02 3.40
C ALA A 71 -10.85 6.06 4.31
N LEU A 72 -10.55 5.99 5.62
CA LEU A 72 -11.10 5.00 6.55
C LEU A 72 -12.64 4.95 6.59
N PRO A 73 -13.37 6.07 6.73
CA PRO A 73 -14.83 6.02 6.76
C PRO A 73 -15.42 5.42 5.47
N MET A 74 -14.89 5.86 4.33
CA MET A 74 -15.34 5.39 3.02
C MET A 74 -14.96 3.92 2.78
N ASN A 75 -13.81 3.48 3.32
CA ASN A 75 -13.38 2.08 3.28
C ASN A 75 -14.35 1.18 4.06
N ILE A 76 -14.70 1.55 5.30
CA ILE A 76 -15.69 0.81 6.11
C ILE A 76 -17.04 0.76 5.40
N GLU A 77 -17.52 1.90 4.90
CA GLU A 77 -18.79 1.96 4.18
C GLU A 77 -18.78 1.11 2.90
N THR A 78 -17.69 1.13 2.13
CA THR A 78 -17.57 0.30 0.93
C THR A 78 -17.59 -1.18 1.27
N GLN A 79 -16.90 -1.60 2.32
CA GLN A 79 -16.90 -2.99 2.76
C GLN A 79 -18.29 -3.44 3.20
N SER A 80 -18.97 -2.64 4.03
CA SER A 80 -20.27 -3.04 4.61
C SER A 80 -21.43 -2.89 3.64
N LYS A 81 -21.50 -1.81 2.86
CA LYS A 81 -22.67 -1.49 2.01
C LYS A 81 -22.53 -1.87 0.54
N ALA A 82 -21.32 -2.12 0.08
CA ALA A 82 -21.08 -2.49 -1.31
C ALA A 82 -20.50 -3.90 -1.47
N LEU A 83 -19.55 -4.28 -0.61
CA LEU A 83 -18.88 -5.58 -0.71
C LEU A 83 -19.53 -6.67 0.13
N GLY A 84 -20.58 -6.37 0.91
CA GLY A 84 -21.32 -7.35 1.69
C GLY A 84 -20.57 -7.91 2.90
N VAL A 85 -19.58 -7.21 3.38
CA VAL A 85 -18.85 -7.55 4.63
C VAL A 85 -19.70 -7.11 5.81
N ASP A 86 -19.87 -7.95 6.82
CA ASP A 86 -20.57 -7.55 8.04
C ASP A 86 -19.86 -6.36 8.72
N GLU A 87 -20.64 -5.51 9.38
CA GLU A 87 -20.16 -4.21 9.88
C GLU A 87 -19.02 -4.36 10.90
N ALA A 88 -19.06 -5.38 11.74
CA ALA A 88 -18.02 -5.62 12.73
C ALA A 88 -16.69 -5.99 12.06
N THR A 89 -16.73 -6.91 11.08
CA THR A 89 -15.55 -7.31 10.29
C THR A 89 -15.03 -6.14 9.47
N ALA A 90 -15.90 -5.34 8.83
CA ALA A 90 -15.52 -4.18 8.03
C ALA A 90 -14.78 -3.12 8.89
N ASN A 91 -15.34 -2.78 10.06
CA ASN A 91 -14.72 -1.85 11.01
C ASN A 91 -13.37 -2.37 11.50
N PHE A 92 -13.29 -3.64 11.88
CA PHE A 92 -12.06 -4.23 12.37
C PHE A 92 -10.98 -4.26 11.27
N ALA A 93 -11.30 -4.80 10.09
CA ALA A 93 -10.36 -4.94 8.99
C ALA A 93 -9.83 -3.58 8.50
N ALA A 94 -10.70 -2.58 8.36
CA ALA A 94 -10.30 -1.26 7.91
C ALA A 94 -9.44 -0.53 8.97
N SER A 95 -9.85 -0.53 10.24
CA SER A 95 -9.15 0.17 11.32
C SER A 95 -7.82 -0.51 11.66
N PHE A 96 -7.80 -1.84 11.74
CA PHE A 96 -6.59 -2.60 12.02
C PHE A 96 -5.62 -2.55 10.84
N GLY A 97 -6.14 -2.71 9.62
CA GLY A 97 -5.34 -2.62 8.39
C GLY A 97 -4.72 -1.24 8.18
N MET A 98 -5.39 -0.16 8.62
CA MET A 98 -4.80 1.18 8.62
C MET A 98 -3.56 1.28 9.53
N SER A 99 -3.51 0.49 10.61
CA SER A 99 -2.41 0.56 11.59
C SER A 99 -1.32 -0.48 11.34
N ILE A 100 -1.65 -1.65 10.80
CA ILE A 100 -0.71 -2.79 10.67
C ILE A 100 -0.63 -3.30 9.23
N GLY A 101 -1.73 -3.21 8.45
CA GLY A 101 -1.82 -3.71 7.08
C GLY A 101 -1.34 -2.71 6.03
N GLN A 102 -0.17 -2.13 6.21
CA GLN A 102 0.37 -1.10 5.30
C GLN A 102 1.43 -1.71 4.38
N ASN A 103 1.07 -2.72 3.59
CA ASN A 103 2.02 -3.48 2.76
C ASN A 103 2.76 -2.61 1.73
N GLY A 104 2.14 -1.58 1.18
CA GLY A 104 2.78 -0.62 0.29
C GLY A 104 3.79 0.28 1.00
N CYS A 105 3.41 0.83 2.17
CA CYS A 105 4.22 1.78 2.91
C CYS A 105 5.24 1.12 3.83
N ALA A 106 4.85 0.04 4.52
CA ALA A 106 5.70 -0.62 5.50
C ALA A 106 6.37 -1.90 4.95
N GLY A 107 5.95 -2.40 3.79
CA GLY A 107 6.51 -3.58 3.13
C GLY A 107 7.35 -3.22 1.91
N ILE A 108 6.67 -2.86 0.81
CA ILE A 108 7.31 -2.65 -0.50
C ILE A 108 8.34 -1.54 -0.46
N TYR A 109 7.99 -0.37 0.08
CA TYR A 109 8.87 0.79 0.00
C TYR A 109 10.18 0.61 0.79
N PRO A 110 10.18 0.19 2.08
CA PRO A 110 11.44 -0.05 2.78
C PRO A 110 12.24 -1.23 2.20
N ALA A 111 11.59 -2.26 1.63
CA ALA A 111 12.28 -3.34 0.94
C ALA A 111 13.02 -2.83 -0.30
N MET A 112 12.38 -1.98 -1.10
CA MET A 112 13.00 -1.37 -2.28
C MET A 112 14.17 -0.45 -1.89
N MET A 113 14.01 0.33 -0.81
CA MET A 113 15.08 1.17 -0.29
C MET A 113 16.28 0.34 0.17
N ALA A 114 16.06 -0.73 0.93
CA ALA A 114 17.13 -1.61 1.40
C ALA A 114 17.85 -2.29 0.23
N THR A 115 17.10 -2.80 -0.76
CA THR A 115 17.71 -3.45 -1.94
C THR A 115 18.47 -2.49 -2.85
N LEU A 116 18.06 -1.22 -2.89
CA LEU A 116 18.78 -0.19 -3.65
C LEU A 116 20.11 0.17 -2.99
N ILE A 117 20.15 0.23 -1.66
CA ILE A 117 21.32 0.69 -0.91
C ILE A 117 22.32 -0.41 -0.61
N ALA A 118 21.87 -1.62 -0.28
CA ALA A 118 22.73 -2.71 0.14
C ALA A 118 23.94 -2.96 -0.78
N PRO A 119 23.81 -2.92 -2.12
CA PRO A 119 24.96 -3.07 -3.03
C PRO A 119 26.00 -1.95 -2.90
N THR A 120 25.60 -0.74 -2.52
CA THR A 120 26.54 0.39 -2.39
C THR A 120 27.51 0.23 -1.23
N VAL A 121 27.16 -0.62 -0.26
CA VAL A 121 28.01 -1.00 0.88
C VAL A 121 28.53 -2.43 0.78
N GLY A 122 28.52 -3.01 -0.42
CA GLY A 122 29.10 -4.32 -0.71
C GLY A 122 28.26 -5.53 -0.27
N ILE A 123 26.98 -5.33 0.05
CA ILE A 123 26.07 -6.41 0.47
C ILE A 123 25.42 -7.04 -0.77
N ASN A 124 25.44 -8.37 -0.83
CA ASN A 124 24.74 -9.13 -1.87
C ASN A 124 23.25 -9.28 -1.50
N VAL A 125 22.37 -8.60 -2.23
CA VAL A 125 20.90 -8.65 -2.03
C VAL A 125 20.26 -10.01 -2.35
N PHE A 126 21.00 -10.93 -2.99
CA PHE A 126 20.55 -12.29 -3.28
C PHE A 126 21.01 -13.30 -2.22
N ASP A 127 21.71 -12.87 -1.17
CA ASP A 127 22.06 -13.73 -0.04
C ASP A 127 20.79 -14.14 0.70
N PRO A 128 20.45 -15.43 0.81
CA PRO A 128 19.24 -15.89 1.50
C PRO A 128 19.13 -15.42 2.96
N THR A 129 20.28 -15.35 3.66
CA THR A 129 20.30 -14.88 5.06
C THR A 129 19.91 -13.42 5.14
N TRP A 130 20.44 -12.60 4.24
CA TRP A 130 20.09 -11.18 4.16
C TRP A 130 18.61 -10.97 3.82
N VAL A 131 18.08 -11.74 2.85
CA VAL A 131 16.67 -11.66 2.44
C VAL A 131 15.74 -12.05 3.60
N ILE A 132 16.04 -13.15 4.31
CA ILE A 132 15.23 -13.58 5.47
C ILE A 132 15.27 -12.53 6.58
N MET A 133 16.44 -11.94 6.85
CA MET A 133 16.60 -10.89 7.85
C MET A 133 15.81 -9.63 7.43
N LEU A 134 15.87 -9.21 6.18
CA LEU A 134 15.10 -8.09 5.66
C LEU A 134 13.60 -8.33 5.84
N ILE A 135 13.09 -9.49 5.47
CA ILE A 135 11.67 -9.85 5.63
C ILE A 135 11.27 -9.80 7.11
N ALA A 136 12.07 -10.40 8.00
CA ALA A 136 11.76 -10.41 9.43
C ALA A 136 11.71 -8.99 10.03
N ILE A 137 12.68 -8.15 9.68
CA ILE A 137 12.73 -6.75 10.14
C ILE A 137 11.54 -5.96 9.60
N ILE A 138 11.19 -6.11 8.32
CA ILE A 138 10.03 -5.46 7.72
C ILE A 138 8.74 -5.88 8.44
N VAL A 139 8.53 -7.16 8.67
CA VAL A 139 7.35 -7.67 9.38
C VAL A 139 7.24 -7.05 10.77
N ILE A 140 8.33 -7.04 11.54
CA ILE A 140 8.33 -6.47 12.89
C ILE A 140 8.12 -4.96 12.85
N SER A 141 8.79 -4.23 11.95
CA SER A 141 8.68 -2.78 11.85
C SER A 141 7.30 -2.32 11.39
N SER A 142 6.59 -3.15 10.62
CA SER A 142 5.26 -2.82 10.10
C SER A 142 4.22 -2.59 11.21
N PHE A 143 4.40 -3.16 12.38
CA PHE A 143 3.52 -2.93 13.54
C PHE A 143 3.61 -1.50 14.11
N GLY A 144 4.65 -0.75 13.78
CA GLY A 144 4.86 0.63 14.24
C GLY A 144 4.53 1.71 13.21
N VAL A 145 3.96 1.34 12.06
CA VAL A 145 3.75 2.28 10.94
C VAL A 145 2.26 2.56 10.75
N ALA A 146 1.84 3.77 11.08
CA ALA A 146 0.47 4.22 10.86
C ALA A 146 0.22 4.65 9.40
N GLY A 147 -1.02 4.48 8.93
CA GLY A 147 -1.48 4.87 7.59
C GLY A 147 -1.70 6.38 7.42
N VAL A 148 -0.68 7.17 7.73
CA VAL A 148 -0.64 8.62 7.60
C VAL A 148 0.53 9.04 6.71
N GLY A 149 0.49 10.27 6.19
CA GLY A 149 1.57 10.80 5.35
C GLY A 149 2.94 10.70 6.04
N GLY A 150 3.94 10.20 5.32
CA GLY A 150 5.29 9.99 5.84
C GLY A 150 5.52 8.62 6.51
N GLY A 151 4.50 7.78 6.68
CA GLY A 151 4.64 6.46 7.30
C GLY A 151 5.70 5.58 6.62
N ALA A 152 5.78 5.60 5.30
CA ALA A 152 6.78 4.86 4.54
C ALA A 152 8.22 5.35 4.77
N THR A 153 8.39 6.66 4.93
CA THR A 153 9.68 7.26 5.29
C THR A 153 10.13 6.75 6.65
N PHE A 154 9.24 6.75 7.66
CA PHE A 154 9.53 6.19 8.98
C PHE A 154 9.85 4.70 8.93
N ALA A 155 9.05 3.91 8.20
CA ALA A 155 9.31 2.49 7.99
C ALA A 155 10.71 2.25 7.41
N SER A 156 11.08 3.03 6.39
CA SER A 156 12.40 2.93 5.76
C SER A 156 13.54 3.27 6.73
N LEU A 157 13.39 4.31 7.53
CA LEU A 157 14.39 4.66 8.55
C LEU A 157 14.59 3.55 9.57
N ILE A 158 13.49 2.92 10.03
CA ILE A 158 13.56 1.78 10.96
C ILE A 158 14.25 0.58 10.30
N VAL A 159 13.82 0.20 9.10
CA VAL A 159 14.35 -0.97 8.40
C VAL A 159 15.83 -0.78 8.07
N LEU A 160 16.20 0.35 7.43
CA LEU A 160 17.59 0.63 7.06
C LEU A 160 18.49 0.73 8.29
N GLY A 161 18.05 1.46 9.33
CA GLY A 161 18.82 1.60 10.56
C GLY A 161 19.03 0.26 11.27
N THR A 162 18.00 -0.60 11.32
CA THR A 162 18.09 -1.93 11.93
C THR A 162 18.99 -2.88 11.11
N MET A 163 19.00 -2.73 9.78
CA MET A 163 19.86 -3.48 8.86
C MET A 163 21.30 -2.95 8.83
N GLY A 164 21.60 -1.84 9.52
CA GLY A 164 22.91 -1.19 9.48
C GLY A 164 23.23 -0.54 8.12
N LEU A 165 22.20 -0.17 7.35
CA LEU A 165 22.34 0.46 6.04
C LEU A 165 22.34 1.99 6.15
N PRO A 166 23.02 2.72 5.22
CA PRO A 166 22.97 4.17 5.16
C PRO A 166 21.54 4.71 5.05
N ILE A 167 21.16 5.63 5.92
CA ILE A 167 19.82 6.22 5.98
C ILE A 167 19.70 7.53 5.20
N GLU A 168 20.80 8.10 4.74
CA GLU A 168 20.88 9.41 4.07
C GLU A 168 20.07 9.45 2.78
N ILE A 169 19.96 8.31 2.08
CA ILE A 169 19.17 8.18 0.85
C ILE A 169 17.67 8.41 1.07
N VAL A 170 17.16 8.16 2.27
CA VAL A 170 15.76 8.41 2.60
C VAL A 170 15.40 9.87 2.37
N GLY A 171 16.32 10.78 2.71
CA GLY A 171 16.17 12.22 2.46
C GLY A 171 16.08 12.55 0.97
N LEU A 172 16.90 11.91 0.13
CA LEU A 172 16.85 12.10 -1.32
C LEU A 172 15.54 11.57 -1.90
N MET A 173 15.14 10.36 -1.49
CA MET A 173 13.92 9.72 -1.98
C MET A 173 12.63 10.43 -1.52
N ALA A 174 12.68 11.19 -0.43
CA ALA A 174 11.57 12.02 0.04
C ALA A 174 11.08 13.03 -1.01
N SER A 175 11.93 13.41 -1.99
CA SER A 175 11.55 14.31 -3.07
C SER A 175 10.55 13.69 -4.06
N VAL A 176 10.63 12.38 -4.32
CA VAL A 176 9.76 11.63 -5.23
C VAL A 176 8.71 10.79 -4.49
N GLU A 177 8.85 10.65 -3.18
CA GLU A 177 7.97 9.90 -2.31
C GLU A 177 6.49 10.24 -2.51
N PRO A 178 6.06 11.52 -2.62
CA PRO A 178 4.66 11.86 -2.83
C PRO A 178 4.02 11.25 -4.07
N LEU A 179 4.79 11.04 -5.14
CA LEU A 179 4.28 10.42 -6.38
C LEU A 179 4.04 8.92 -6.20
N ILE A 180 4.90 8.25 -5.44
CA ILE A 180 4.81 6.82 -5.16
C ILE A 180 3.75 6.56 -4.09
N ASP A 181 3.63 7.46 -3.12
CA ASP A 181 2.70 7.37 -1.99
C ASP A 181 1.24 7.27 -2.44
N MET A 182 0.87 7.93 -3.54
CA MET A 182 -0.47 7.81 -4.13
C MET A 182 -0.84 6.34 -4.39
N GLY A 183 0.02 5.62 -5.11
CA GLY A 183 -0.20 4.21 -5.44
C GLY A 183 -0.14 3.29 -4.22
N ARG A 184 0.81 3.53 -3.31
CA ARG A 184 0.94 2.75 -2.07
C ARG A 184 -0.26 2.91 -1.16
N THR A 185 -0.80 4.11 -1.02
CA THR A 185 -1.99 4.35 -0.19
C THR A 185 -3.21 3.64 -0.75
N ALA A 186 -3.43 3.68 -2.07
CA ALA A 186 -4.49 2.91 -2.70
C ALA A 186 -4.31 1.40 -2.46
N LEU A 187 -3.07 0.90 -2.55
CA LEU A 187 -2.75 -0.49 -2.27
C LEU A 187 -3.04 -0.87 -0.81
N ASN A 188 -2.64 -0.05 0.15
CA ASN A 188 -2.87 -0.28 1.58
C ASN A 188 -4.37 -0.33 1.93
N VAL A 189 -5.16 0.56 1.33
CA VAL A 189 -6.61 0.56 1.49
C VAL A 189 -7.22 -0.71 0.87
N SER A 190 -6.74 -1.12 -0.31
CA SER A 190 -7.16 -2.39 -0.92
C SER A 190 -6.82 -3.60 -0.05
N ASP A 191 -5.65 -3.60 0.60
CA ASP A 191 -5.21 -4.68 1.49
C ASP A 191 -6.22 -4.92 2.62
N SER A 192 -6.60 -3.86 3.34
CA SER A 192 -7.60 -3.94 4.41
C SER A 192 -8.97 -4.40 3.90
N MET A 193 -9.36 -4.00 2.69
CA MET A 193 -10.63 -4.43 2.07
C MET A 193 -10.59 -5.91 1.67
N VAL A 194 -9.46 -6.37 1.10
CA VAL A 194 -9.26 -7.80 0.77
C VAL A 194 -9.26 -8.65 2.03
N ALA A 195 -8.63 -8.17 3.10
CA ALA A 195 -8.64 -8.83 4.40
C ALA A 195 -10.08 -8.97 4.95
N GLY A 196 -10.88 -7.89 4.91
CA GLY A 196 -12.26 -7.91 5.37
C GLY A 196 -13.14 -8.86 4.56
N VAL A 197 -13.09 -8.75 3.22
CA VAL A 197 -13.86 -9.63 2.33
C VAL A 197 -13.47 -11.10 2.51
N THR A 198 -12.17 -11.39 2.61
CA THR A 198 -11.66 -12.74 2.82
C THR A 198 -12.09 -13.30 4.17
N SER A 199 -11.97 -12.50 5.24
CA SER A 199 -12.40 -12.88 6.59
C SER A 199 -13.88 -13.17 6.65
N ALA A 200 -14.74 -12.28 6.12
CA ALA A 200 -16.18 -12.50 6.07
C ALA A 200 -16.54 -13.75 5.25
N ASN A 201 -15.83 -13.97 4.14
CA ASN A 201 -16.07 -15.15 3.30
C ASN A 201 -15.70 -16.46 4.01
N VAL A 202 -14.54 -16.51 4.69
CA VAL A 202 -14.08 -17.69 5.45
C VAL A 202 -15.03 -17.97 6.63
N ASN A 203 -15.46 -16.93 7.32
CA ASN A 203 -16.40 -17.02 8.46
C ASN A 203 -17.86 -17.24 8.00
N LYS A 204 -18.13 -17.25 6.69
CA LYS A 204 -19.48 -17.42 6.12
C LYS A 204 -20.46 -16.30 6.51
N THR A 205 -19.95 -15.10 6.80
CA THR A 205 -20.74 -13.89 7.10
C THR A 205 -20.84 -12.95 5.90
N LEU A 206 -20.13 -13.25 4.80
CA LEU A 206 -20.18 -12.45 3.58
C LEU A 206 -21.56 -12.52 2.92
N ASP A 207 -22.23 -11.39 2.77
CA ASP A 207 -23.46 -11.25 1.99
C ASP A 207 -23.12 -11.30 0.49
N ARG A 208 -23.28 -12.49 -0.10
CA ARG A 208 -22.97 -12.75 -1.51
C ARG A 208 -23.97 -12.11 -2.46
N GLU A 209 -25.21 -11.88 -2.02
CA GLU A 209 -26.23 -11.21 -2.83
C GLU A 209 -25.88 -9.72 -2.97
N MET A 210 -25.56 -9.06 -1.85
CA MET A 210 -25.06 -7.69 -1.87
C MET A 210 -23.75 -7.58 -2.66
N PHE A 211 -22.81 -8.50 -2.48
CA PHE A 211 -21.57 -8.52 -3.24
C PHE A 211 -21.80 -8.61 -4.75
N ALA A 212 -22.75 -9.44 -5.19
CA ALA A 212 -23.07 -9.65 -6.60
C ALA A 212 -23.92 -8.51 -7.19
N ASN A 213 -24.68 -7.78 -6.37
CA ASN A 213 -25.59 -6.72 -6.83
C ASN A 213 -24.80 -5.49 -7.36
N PRO A 214 -24.91 -5.15 -8.66
CA PRO A 214 -24.21 -3.98 -9.23
C PRO A 214 -24.67 -2.63 -8.64
N GLU A 215 -25.90 -2.57 -8.14
CA GLU A 215 -26.48 -1.35 -7.56
C GLU A 215 -26.06 -1.11 -6.10
N ALA A 216 -25.49 -2.12 -5.43
CA ALA A 216 -24.95 -1.94 -4.09
C ALA A 216 -23.68 -1.08 -4.15
N ARG A 217 -23.87 0.21 -3.81
CA ARG A 217 -22.82 1.25 -3.84
C ARG A 217 -22.90 2.12 -2.60
N ILE A 218 -21.82 2.84 -2.31
CA ILE A 218 -21.80 3.82 -1.23
C ILE A 218 -22.60 5.08 -1.60
N SER A 219 -23.29 5.66 -0.62
CA SER A 219 -24.04 6.91 -0.77
C SER A 219 -23.05 8.04 -1.06
N GLY A 220 -23.05 8.59 -2.25
CA GLY A 220 -22.15 9.68 -2.67
C GLY A 220 -21.21 9.33 -3.84
N SER A 221 -21.22 8.08 -4.33
CA SER A 221 -20.51 7.72 -5.57
C SER A 221 -21.35 7.94 -6.84
N ALA A 222 -22.54 8.55 -6.73
CA ALA A 222 -23.24 9.12 -7.87
C ALA A 222 -22.47 10.39 -8.30
N ALA A 223 -21.34 10.21 -8.97
CA ALA A 223 -20.86 11.20 -9.91
C ALA A 223 -21.97 11.29 -10.95
N GLU A 224 -22.64 12.42 -10.95
CA GLU A 224 -23.53 12.87 -11.98
C GLU A 224 -22.86 12.61 -13.34
N GLY A 225 -23.52 11.77 -14.15
CA GLY A 225 -23.10 11.47 -15.50
C GLY A 225 -23.34 12.65 -16.44
#